data_23fa1dd9d10339053a57931d36d99c5e
#
_entry.id   23fa1dd9d10339053a57931d36d99c5e
#
_cell.length_a   1.000
_cell.length_b   1.000
_cell.length_c   1.000
_cell.angle_alpha   90.00
_cell.angle_beta   90.00
_cell.angle_gamma   90.00
#
_symmetry.space_group_name_H-M   'P 1'
#
loop_
_entity.id
_entity.type
_entity.pdbx_description
1 polymer ?
#
loop_
_entity_poly.entity_id
_entity_poly.type
_entity_poly.pdbx_seq_one_letter_code
_entity_poly.pdbx_strand_id
1 'polypeptide(L)'
;SSRGKRHAENLTPQIEFVLEQARISMDEISVVAVDVGPGLYTGLRVGITTAVSVAFGLGVPMIGVTSLDLLAYPVRYCSKLIVATIDARRGEVFHANYLQVPGGVQRVSEPAVSTPDDLAADLLAHGDEALLVGDGALRYSETFAVLRGVDAAEPNIAYPSADSIVQLAHAKALREEFVTPTELE
;
A
#
# COMPACT_ATOMS: atom_id res chain seq x y z
N SER A 1 16.69 18.56 -1.35
CA SER A 1 16.27 17.73 -0.21
C SER A 1 17.10 16.44 -0.17
N SER A 2 17.85 16.22 0.92
CA SER A 2 18.80 15.11 1.07
C SER A 2 18.13 13.73 1.27
N ARG A 3 16.85 13.67 1.59
CA ARG A 3 16.13 12.39 1.82
C ARG A 3 15.83 11.63 0.52
N GLY A 4 15.38 12.30 -0.53
CA GLY A 4 15.08 11.65 -1.81
C GLY A 4 16.30 11.03 -2.49
N LYS A 5 17.47 11.69 -2.41
CA LYS A 5 18.73 11.11 -2.93
C LYS A 5 19.12 9.82 -2.21
N ARG A 6 18.96 9.75 -0.88
CA ARG A 6 19.28 8.55 -0.10
C ARG A 6 18.40 7.34 -0.44
N HIS A 7 17.15 7.53 -0.81
CA HIS A 7 16.27 6.41 -1.20
C HIS A 7 16.72 5.78 -2.52
N ALA A 8 17.03 6.59 -3.54
CA ALA A 8 17.53 6.10 -4.82
C ALA A 8 18.91 5.41 -4.69
N GLU A 9 19.80 6.00 -3.89
CA GLU A 9 21.17 5.46 -3.69
C GLU A 9 21.19 4.14 -2.94
N ASN A 10 20.17 3.84 -2.10
CA ASN A 10 20.14 2.64 -1.28
C ASN A 10 19.31 1.50 -1.89
N LEU A 11 18.42 1.76 -2.84
CA LEU A 11 17.50 0.74 -3.33
C LEU A 11 18.22 -0.34 -4.13
N THR A 12 19.09 0.02 -5.06
CA THR A 12 19.86 -0.95 -5.86
C THR A 12 20.75 -1.85 -5.00
N PRO A 13 21.57 -1.34 -4.06
CA PRO A 13 22.33 -2.19 -3.16
C PRO A 13 21.46 -3.12 -2.29
N GLN A 14 20.25 -2.69 -1.93
CA GLN A 14 19.33 -3.53 -1.18
C GLN A 14 18.77 -4.67 -2.05
N ILE A 15 18.46 -4.41 -3.31
CA ILE A 15 18.03 -5.45 -4.26
C ILE A 15 19.14 -6.47 -4.45
N GLU A 16 20.38 -6.03 -4.71
CA GLU A 16 21.54 -6.90 -4.85
C GLU A 16 21.76 -7.77 -3.61
N PHE A 17 21.70 -7.16 -2.42
CA PHE A 17 21.82 -7.89 -1.15
C PHE A 17 20.74 -8.96 -0.99
N VAL A 18 19.49 -8.65 -1.29
CA VAL A 18 18.37 -9.63 -1.16
C VAL A 18 18.54 -10.78 -2.14
N LEU A 19 18.93 -10.52 -3.39
CA LEU A 19 19.21 -11.56 -4.39
C LEU A 19 20.36 -12.48 -3.93
N GLU A 20 21.43 -11.92 -3.40
CA GLU A 20 22.56 -12.67 -2.85
C GLU A 20 22.12 -13.55 -1.67
N GLN A 21 21.34 -13.01 -0.73
CA GLN A 21 20.82 -13.79 0.40
C GLN A 21 19.86 -14.90 -0.04
N ALA A 22 19.04 -14.64 -1.05
CA ALA A 22 18.14 -15.63 -1.64
C ALA A 22 18.85 -16.66 -2.51
N ARG A 23 20.12 -16.41 -2.89
CA ARG A 23 20.92 -17.23 -3.81
C ARG A 23 20.28 -17.39 -5.18
N ILE A 24 19.64 -16.34 -5.66
CA ILE A 24 19.08 -16.25 -7.00
C ILE A 24 19.78 -15.14 -7.78
N SER A 25 19.82 -15.30 -9.09
CA SER A 25 20.35 -14.29 -10.01
C SER A 25 19.21 -13.40 -10.55
N MET A 26 19.56 -12.25 -11.09
CA MET A 26 18.60 -11.29 -11.61
C MET A 26 17.78 -11.87 -12.78
N ASP A 27 18.35 -12.72 -13.59
CA ASP A 27 17.73 -13.39 -14.74
C ASP A 27 16.71 -14.49 -14.36
N GLU A 28 16.66 -14.90 -13.10
CA GLU A 28 15.64 -15.81 -12.57
C GLU A 28 14.37 -15.08 -12.15
N ILE A 29 14.38 -13.73 -12.13
CA ILE A 29 13.19 -12.92 -11.85
C ILE A 29 12.23 -12.98 -13.04
N SER A 30 10.99 -13.35 -12.79
CA SER A 30 9.96 -13.50 -13.82
C SER A 30 8.85 -12.43 -13.77
N VAL A 31 8.74 -11.69 -12.66
CA VAL A 31 7.74 -10.64 -12.44
C VAL A 31 8.32 -9.59 -11.49
N VAL A 32 8.02 -8.32 -11.75
CA VAL A 32 8.35 -7.21 -10.84
C VAL A 32 7.05 -6.64 -10.26
N ALA A 33 6.92 -6.64 -8.95
CA ALA A 33 5.80 -6.03 -8.25
C ALA A 33 6.20 -4.71 -7.59
N VAL A 34 5.30 -3.72 -7.62
CA VAL A 34 5.58 -2.38 -7.08
C VAL A 34 4.35 -1.75 -6.45
N ASP A 35 4.57 -1.02 -5.34
CA ASP A 35 3.56 -0.13 -4.76
C ASP A 35 3.40 1.11 -5.64
N VAL A 36 2.19 1.32 -6.16
CA VAL A 36 1.84 2.44 -7.06
C VAL A 36 1.21 3.63 -6.34
N GLY A 37 1.14 3.58 -5.01
CA GLY A 37 0.54 4.64 -4.20
C GLY A 37 -0.93 4.37 -3.85
N PRO A 38 -1.59 5.38 -3.26
CA PRO A 38 -1.12 6.74 -2.98
C PRO A 38 -0.09 6.82 -1.87
N GLY A 39 0.70 7.91 -1.84
CA GLY A 39 1.71 8.12 -0.81
C GLY A 39 2.67 9.28 -1.09
N LEU A 40 3.82 9.29 -0.44
CA LEU A 40 4.84 10.33 -0.63
C LEU A 40 5.42 10.32 -2.05
N TYR A 41 5.08 11.33 -2.82
CA TYR A 41 5.41 11.49 -4.24
C TYR A 41 6.86 11.16 -4.61
N THR A 42 7.85 11.66 -3.85
CA THR A 42 9.26 11.44 -4.15
C THR A 42 9.67 9.97 -3.98
N GLY A 43 9.18 9.29 -2.94
CA GLY A 43 9.46 7.88 -2.67
C GLY A 43 8.83 6.98 -3.72
N LEU A 44 7.55 7.22 -4.04
CA LEU A 44 6.80 6.48 -5.05
C LEU A 44 7.48 6.56 -6.42
N ARG A 45 7.85 7.78 -6.88
CA ARG A 45 8.54 7.93 -8.17
C ARG A 45 9.85 7.15 -8.24
N VAL A 46 10.67 7.20 -7.19
CA VAL A 46 11.92 6.43 -7.14
C VAL A 46 11.62 4.92 -7.22
N GLY A 47 10.67 4.43 -6.43
CA GLY A 47 10.28 3.02 -6.41
C GLY A 47 9.75 2.56 -7.76
N ILE A 48 8.77 3.26 -8.32
CA ILE A 48 8.15 2.94 -9.62
C ILE A 48 9.18 3.00 -10.75
N THR A 49 9.97 4.09 -10.86
CA THR A 49 11.00 4.21 -11.91
C THR A 49 12.03 3.10 -11.81
N THR A 50 12.46 2.71 -10.61
CA THR A 50 13.40 1.60 -10.43
C THR A 50 12.76 0.28 -10.86
N ALA A 51 11.54 0.00 -10.44
CA ALA A 51 10.81 -1.22 -10.80
C ALA A 51 10.59 -1.31 -12.31
N VAL A 52 10.16 -0.22 -12.96
CA VAL A 52 10.03 -0.10 -14.43
C VAL A 52 11.36 -0.38 -15.13
N SER A 53 12.47 0.22 -14.65
CA SER A 53 13.79 0.00 -15.24
C SER A 53 14.25 -1.45 -15.14
N VAL A 54 14.00 -2.10 -13.99
CA VAL A 54 14.34 -3.53 -13.79
C VAL A 54 13.48 -4.40 -14.71
N ALA A 55 12.15 -4.21 -14.72
CA ALA A 55 11.25 -5.00 -15.54
C ALA A 55 11.54 -4.84 -17.04
N PHE A 56 11.82 -3.63 -17.49
CA PHE A 56 12.22 -3.35 -18.86
C PHE A 56 13.54 -4.02 -19.23
N GLY A 57 14.55 -3.92 -18.35
CA GLY A 57 15.87 -4.54 -18.58
C GLY A 57 15.83 -6.06 -18.64
N LEU A 58 14.92 -6.69 -17.89
CA LEU A 58 14.72 -8.15 -17.86
C LEU A 58 13.72 -8.63 -18.91
N GLY A 59 12.90 -7.75 -19.51
CA GLY A 59 11.83 -8.13 -20.40
C GLY A 59 10.67 -8.88 -19.71
N VAL A 60 10.41 -8.60 -18.42
CA VAL A 60 9.38 -9.26 -17.63
C VAL A 60 8.18 -8.35 -17.35
N PRO A 61 6.99 -8.93 -17.14
CA PRO A 61 5.79 -8.16 -16.82
C PRO A 61 5.87 -7.57 -15.39
N MET A 62 4.99 -6.59 -15.14
CA MET A 62 4.86 -5.93 -13.85
C MET A 62 3.49 -6.14 -13.21
N ILE A 63 3.44 -5.96 -11.90
CA ILE A 63 2.21 -5.93 -11.11
C ILE A 63 2.21 -4.69 -10.21
N GLY A 64 1.22 -3.81 -10.43
CA GLY A 64 0.96 -2.69 -9.53
C GLY A 64 0.03 -3.11 -8.39
N VAL A 65 0.38 -2.70 -7.16
CA VAL A 65 -0.47 -2.86 -5.96
C VAL A 65 -0.60 -1.51 -5.29
N THR A 66 -1.82 -1.13 -4.88
CA THR A 66 -1.99 0.17 -4.23
C THR A 66 -1.56 0.14 -2.77
N SER A 67 -1.01 1.25 -2.27
CA SER A 67 -0.63 1.37 -0.86
C SER A 67 -1.80 1.12 0.09
N LEU A 68 -3.03 1.49 -0.30
CA LEU A 68 -4.23 1.26 0.50
C LEU A 68 -4.58 -0.23 0.58
N ASP A 69 -4.45 -0.98 -0.53
CA ASP A 69 -4.63 -2.44 -0.54
C ASP A 69 -3.58 -3.13 0.35
N LEU A 70 -2.33 -2.64 0.30
CA LEU A 70 -1.22 -3.16 1.12
C LEU A 70 -1.44 -2.95 2.62
N LEU A 71 -2.09 -1.85 3.01
CA LEU A 71 -2.45 -1.56 4.40
C LEU A 71 -3.64 -2.38 4.89
N ALA A 72 -4.63 -2.63 4.03
CA ALA A 72 -5.82 -3.41 4.40
C ALA A 72 -5.51 -4.92 4.52
N TYR A 73 -4.58 -5.43 3.73
CA TYR A 73 -4.31 -6.87 3.64
C TYR A 73 -3.83 -7.53 4.93
N PRO A 74 -2.95 -6.95 5.77
CA PRO A 74 -2.53 -7.55 7.04
C PRO A 74 -3.68 -7.82 8.02
N VAL A 75 -4.73 -7.00 7.97
CA VAL A 75 -5.90 -7.10 8.84
C VAL A 75 -7.10 -7.80 8.18
N ARG A 76 -6.88 -8.52 7.09
CA ARG A 76 -7.91 -9.19 6.25
C ARG A 76 -8.83 -10.17 6.98
N TYR A 77 -8.50 -10.54 8.20
CA TYR A 77 -9.35 -11.41 9.05
C TYR A 77 -10.25 -10.64 9.99
N CYS A 78 -10.21 -9.30 9.96
CA CYS A 78 -11.09 -8.45 10.75
C CYS A 78 -12.49 -8.45 10.16
N SER A 79 -13.50 -8.70 10.99
CA SER A 79 -14.91 -8.70 10.58
C SER A 79 -15.52 -7.29 10.48
N LYS A 80 -14.83 -6.26 11.01
CA LYS A 80 -15.23 -4.86 10.91
C LYS A 80 -14.93 -4.30 9.53
N LEU A 81 -15.55 -3.18 9.20
CA LEU A 81 -15.14 -2.37 8.04
C LEU A 81 -13.67 -1.95 8.21
N ILE A 82 -12.80 -2.36 7.29
CA ILE A 82 -11.40 -1.93 7.30
C ILE A 82 -11.31 -0.63 6.52
N VAL A 83 -10.76 0.42 7.14
CA VAL A 83 -10.57 1.73 6.52
C VAL A 83 -9.07 2.01 6.45
N ALA A 84 -8.49 1.78 5.28
CA ALA A 84 -7.08 2.10 5.05
C ALA A 84 -6.91 3.61 4.85
N THR A 85 -5.97 4.21 5.58
CA THR A 85 -5.74 5.66 5.58
C THR A 85 -4.26 6.00 5.48
N ILE A 86 -3.91 6.94 4.60
CA ILE A 86 -2.55 7.44 4.42
C ILE A 86 -2.57 8.95 4.56
N ASP A 87 -1.62 9.52 5.31
CA ASP A 87 -1.47 10.97 5.44
C ASP A 87 -1.15 11.61 4.07
N ALA A 88 -2.12 12.32 3.50
CA ALA A 88 -1.98 13.05 2.24
C ALA A 88 -1.26 14.39 2.40
N ARG A 89 -0.87 14.75 3.65
CA ARG A 89 -0.37 16.05 4.06
C ARG A 89 -1.46 17.12 4.01
N ARG A 90 -1.12 18.34 4.45
CA ARG A 90 -1.99 19.53 4.43
C ARG A 90 -3.32 19.37 5.18
N GLY A 91 -3.42 18.41 6.12
CA GLY A 91 -4.64 18.15 6.87
C GLY A 91 -5.62 17.21 6.17
N GLU A 92 -5.16 16.45 5.19
CA GLU A 92 -5.96 15.49 4.43
C GLU A 92 -5.43 14.06 4.57
N VAL A 93 -6.27 13.08 4.28
CA VAL A 93 -5.95 11.65 4.22
C VAL A 93 -6.44 11.04 2.90
N PHE A 94 -5.59 10.22 2.28
CA PHE A 94 -6.06 9.24 1.31
C PHE A 94 -6.74 8.10 2.06
N HIS A 95 -7.89 7.64 1.58
CA HIS A 95 -8.57 6.51 2.22
C HIS A 95 -9.34 5.64 1.22
N ALA A 96 -9.57 4.40 1.61
CA ALA A 96 -10.50 3.49 0.96
C ALA A 96 -11.02 2.46 1.96
N ASN A 97 -12.22 1.95 1.71
CA ASN A 97 -12.91 1.00 2.56
C ASN A 97 -12.80 -0.42 1.99
N TYR A 98 -12.67 -1.39 2.89
CA TYR A 98 -12.51 -2.80 2.54
C TYR A 98 -13.37 -3.68 3.45
N LEU A 99 -13.84 -4.78 2.90
CA LEU A 99 -14.49 -5.86 3.65
C LEU A 99 -13.68 -7.14 3.54
N GLN A 100 -13.75 -7.94 4.59
CA GLN A 100 -13.21 -9.29 4.60
C GLN A 100 -13.94 -10.15 3.56
N VAL A 101 -13.15 -10.89 2.78
CA VAL A 101 -13.65 -11.94 1.88
C VAL A 101 -12.80 -13.22 2.07
N PRO A 102 -13.29 -14.39 1.65
CA PRO A 102 -12.49 -15.61 1.71
C PRO A 102 -11.14 -15.44 1.00
N GLY A 103 -10.06 -15.57 1.77
CA GLY A 103 -8.68 -15.46 1.26
C GLY A 103 -8.10 -14.04 1.18
N GLY A 104 -8.84 -12.99 1.55
CA GLY A 104 -8.29 -11.63 1.46
C GLY A 104 -9.23 -10.53 1.90
N VAL A 105 -9.10 -9.40 1.25
CA VAL A 105 -10.00 -8.24 1.38
C VAL A 105 -10.50 -7.80 0.02
N GLN A 106 -11.71 -7.28 -0.01
CA GLN A 106 -12.30 -6.63 -1.17
C GLN A 106 -12.48 -5.14 -0.88
N ARG A 107 -11.94 -4.30 -1.76
CA ARG A 107 -12.20 -2.87 -1.73
C ARG A 107 -13.66 -2.60 -2.11
N VAL A 108 -14.37 -1.85 -1.27
CA VAL A 108 -15.80 -1.55 -1.42
C VAL A 108 -16.08 -0.06 -1.64
N SER A 109 -15.04 0.79 -1.65
CA SER A 109 -15.12 2.18 -2.06
C SER A 109 -14.02 2.55 -3.04
N GLU A 110 -14.26 3.54 -3.88
CA GLU A 110 -13.16 4.15 -4.64
C GLU A 110 -12.19 4.87 -3.68
N PRO A 111 -10.89 4.88 -4.00
CA PRO A 111 -9.94 5.69 -3.25
C PRO A 111 -10.33 7.18 -3.29
N ALA A 112 -10.32 7.81 -2.14
CA ALA A 112 -10.69 9.21 -2.00
C ALA A 112 -9.68 9.99 -1.16
N VAL A 113 -9.78 11.31 -1.22
CA VAL A 113 -9.06 12.26 -0.36
C VAL A 113 -10.10 13.08 0.39
N SER A 114 -9.97 13.17 1.70
CA SER A 114 -10.84 13.99 2.54
C SER A 114 -10.08 14.53 3.75
N THR A 115 -10.69 15.45 4.48
CA THR A 115 -10.19 15.79 5.81
C THR A 115 -10.48 14.64 6.78
N PRO A 116 -9.70 14.50 7.87
CA PRO A 116 -9.99 13.52 8.92
C PRO A 116 -11.39 13.70 9.54
N ASP A 117 -11.85 14.95 9.65
CA ASP A 117 -13.18 15.28 10.20
C ASP A 117 -14.32 14.85 9.26
N ASP A 118 -14.16 15.03 7.94
CA ASP A 118 -15.13 14.55 6.95
C ASP A 118 -15.20 13.00 6.97
N LEU A 119 -14.03 12.33 6.98
CA LEU A 119 -13.98 10.87 7.09
C LEU A 119 -14.64 10.38 8.41
N ALA A 120 -14.39 11.08 9.52
CA ALA A 120 -15.04 10.77 10.80
C ALA A 120 -16.56 10.94 10.73
N ALA A 121 -17.05 11.99 10.08
CA ALA A 121 -18.47 12.24 9.88
C ALA A 121 -19.12 11.13 9.02
N ASP A 122 -18.44 10.70 7.95
CA ASP A 122 -18.91 9.61 7.10
C ASP A 122 -19.00 8.29 7.86
N LEU A 123 -17.99 7.96 8.66
CA LEU A 123 -18.01 6.74 9.49
C LEU A 123 -19.15 6.77 10.52
N LEU A 124 -19.40 7.92 11.14
CA LEU A 124 -20.53 8.11 12.07
C LEU A 124 -21.88 7.97 11.35
N ALA A 125 -22.01 8.51 10.15
CA ALA A 125 -23.26 8.47 9.38
C ALA A 125 -23.62 7.04 8.95
N HIS A 126 -22.64 6.20 8.61
CA HIS A 126 -22.87 4.80 8.25
C HIS A 126 -23.12 3.91 9.47
N GLY A 127 -22.53 4.25 10.64
CA GLY A 127 -22.76 3.53 11.90
C GLY A 127 -22.12 2.15 11.98
N ASP A 128 -21.21 1.84 11.04
CA ASP A 128 -20.50 0.56 11.00
C ASP A 128 -19.38 0.51 12.05
N GLU A 129 -19.15 -0.67 12.62
CA GLU A 129 -17.92 -0.90 13.35
C GLU A 129 -16.73 -0.91 12.38
N ALA A 130 -15.70 -0.12 12.64
CA ALA A 130 -14.57 0.05 11.74
C ALA A 130 -13.21 -0.18 12.42
N LEU A 131 -12.24 -0.65 11.64
CA LEU A 131 -10.82 -0.70 12.00
C LEU A 131 -10.03 0.20 11.04
N LEU A 132 -9.52 1.30 11.57
CA LEU A 132 -8.64 2.21 10.85
C LEU A 132 -7.21 1.65 10.82
N VAL A 133 -6.60 1.62 9.64
CA VAL A 133 -5.21 1.19 9.46
C VAL A 133 -4.41 2.23 8.68
N GLY A 134 -3.11 2.29 8.91
CA GLY A 134 -2.20 3.19 8.19
C GLY A 134 -1.76 4.40 9.00
N ASP A 135 -0.82 5.17 8.45
CA ASP A 135 -0.22 6.33 9.13
C ASP A 135 -1.18 7.53 9.25
N GLY A 136 -2.21 7.60 8.41
CA GLY A 136 -3.30 8.56 8.54
C GLY A 136 -4.09 8.37 9.84
N ALA A 137 -4.40 7.11 10.20
CA ALA A 137 -5.08 6.78 11.45
C ALA A 137 -4.25 7.18 12.67
N LEU A 138 -2.94 6.94 12.64
CA LEU A 138 -2.04 7.31 13.74
C LEU A 138 -1.89 8.83 13.87
N ARG A 139 -1.72 9.51 12.75
CA ARG A 139 -1.49 10.96 12.74
C ARG A 139 -2.69 11.76 13.26
N TYR A 140 -3.90 11.30 12.94
CA TYR A 140 -5.16 11.96 13.31
C TYR A 140 -5.94 11.16 14.34
N SER A 141 -5.21 10.43 15.21
CA SER A 141 -5.81 9.56 16.23
C SER A 141 -6.78 10.26 17.16
N GLU A 142 -6.55 11.55 17.48
CA GLU A 142 -7.44 12.34 18.33
C GLU A 142 -8.82 12.54 17.70
N THR A 143 -8.89 12.76 16.38
CA THR A 143 -10.16 12.89 15.64
C THR A 143 -10.93 11.57 15.65
N PHE A 144 -10.26 10.44 15.50
CA PHE A 144 -10.92 9.14 15.41
C PHE A 144 -11.23 8.51 16.77
N ALA A 145 -10.47 8.84 17.83
CA ALA A 145 -10.64 8.26 19.16
C ALA A 145 -12.00 8.56 19.83
N VAL A 146 -12.70 9.61 19.36
CA VAL A 146 -14.02 9.98 19.90
C VAL A 146 -15.17 9.18 19.26
N LEU A 147 -14.88 8.41 18.19
CA LEU A 147 -15.88 7.63 17.46
C LEU A 147 -16.15 6.30 18.18
N ARG A 148 -17.41 6.03 18.49
CA ARG A 148 -17.80 4.74 19.06
C ARG A 148 -17.79 3.64 17.98
N GLY A 149 -17.19 2.48 18.32
CA GLY A 149 -17.13 1.35 17.40
C GLY A 149 -16.00 1.45 16.36
N VAL A 150 -15.19 2.51 16.41
CA VAL A 150 -14.02 2.70 15.53
C VAL A 150 -12.75 2.46 16.34
N ASP A 151 -11.98 1.47 15.93
CA ASP A 151 -10.69 1.13 16.52
C ASP A 151 -9.56 1.55 15.56
N ALA A 152 -8.38 1.82 16.11
CA ALA A 152 -7.16 1.99 15.33
C ALA A 152 -6.27 0.76 15.46
N ALA A 153 -5.69 0.33 14.36
CA ALA A 153 -4.75 -0.78 14.33
C ALA A 153 -3.40 -0.39 14.97
N GLU A 154 -2.64 -1.41 15.34
CA GLU A 154 -1.33 -1.24 15.95
C GLU A 154 -0.35 -0.48 15.03
N PRO A 155 0.56 0.35 15.59
CA PRO A 155 1.51 1.14 14.80
C PRO A 155 2.46 0.32 13.90
N ASN A 156 2.67 -0.97 14.19
CA ASN A 156 3.51 -1.87 13.42
C ASN A 156 2.97 -2.16 12.00
N ILE A 157 1.69 -1.90 11.75
CA ILE A 157 1.04 -2.05 10.44
C ILE A 157 0.62 -0.70 9.84
N ALA A 158 1.26 0.39 10.27
CA ALA A 158 0.96 1.73 9.79
C ALA A 158 1.50 2.03 8.38
N TYR A 159 2.39 1.20 7.87
CA TYR A 159 3.03 1.40 6.57
C TYR A 159 2.93 0.14 5.70
N PRO A 160 2.82 0.30 4.35
CA PRO A 160 2.90 -0.82 3.43
C PRO A 160 4.15 -1.66 3.64
N SER A 161 4.03 -2.98 3.60
CA SER A 161 5.14 -3.91 3.78
C SER A 161 5.45 -4.70 2.50
N ALA A 162 6.71 -5.09 2.33
CA ALA A 162 7.12 -5.96 1.22
C ALA A 162 6.43 -7.34 1.29
N ASP A 163 6.12 -7.85 2.49
CA ASP A 163 5.37 -9.09 2.66
C ASP A 163 3.97 -8.99 2.05
N SER A 164 3.25 -7.88 2.31
CA SER A 164 1.94 -7.64 1.70
C SER A 164 2.02 -7.53 0.17
N ILE A 165 3.07 -6.87 -0.37
CA ILE A 165 3.28 -6.78 -1.83
C ILE A 165 3.43 -8.17 -2.42
N VAL A 166 4.29 -9.02 -1.85
CA VAL A 166 4.52 -10.38 -2.36
C VAL A 166 3.23 -11.19 -2.40
N GLN A 167 2.45 -11.19 -1.32
CA GLN A 167 1.23 -11.97 -1.23
C GLN A 167 0.16 -11.49 -2.22
N LEU A 168 -0.09 -10.19 -2.32
CA LEU A 168 -1.06 -9.63 -3.26
C LEU A 168 -0.62 -9.77 -4.71
N ALA A 169 0.66 -9.51 -5.00
CA ALA A 169 1.20 -9.65 -6.34
C ALA A 169 1.22 -11.13 -6.80
N HIS A 170 1.55 -12.07 -5.91
CA HIS A 170 1.48 -13.49 -6.23
C HIS A 170 0.05 -13.91 -6.63
N ALA A 171 -0.97 -13.48 -5.88
CA ALA A 171 -2.36 -13.74 -6.20
C ALA A 171 -2.77 -13.13 -7.56
N LYS A 172 -2.29 -11.93 -7.88
CA LYS A 172 -2.50 -11.28 -9.19
C LYS A 172 -1.76 -12.00 -10.31
N ALA A 173 -0.52 -12.44 -10.08
CA ALA A 173 0.26 -13.20 -11.06
C ALA A 173 -0.43 -14.52 -11.45
N LEU A 174 -1.01 -15.24 -10.49
CA LEU A 174 -1.77 -16.46 -10.76
C LEU A 174 -3.03 -16.23 -11.61
N ARG A 175 -3.55 -15.00 -11.64
CA ARG A 175 -4.68 -14.59 -12.48
C ARG A 175 -4.24 -13.89 -13.77
N GLU A 176 -2.92 -13.82 -14.02
CA GLU A 176 -2.33 -13.14 -15.17
C GLU A 176 -2.69 -11.64 -15.25
N GLU A 177 -2.94 -10.99 -14.11
CA GLU A 177 -3.23 -9.56 -13.99
C GLU A 177 -1.94 -8.73 -14.08
N PHE A 178 -1.30 -8.80 -15.25
CA PHE A 178 -0.05 -8.08 -15.51
C PHE A 178 -0.31 -6.72 -16.16
N VAL A 179 0.61 -5.82 -15.96
CA VAL A 179 0.72 -4.53 -16.66
C VAL A 179 2.09 -4.44 -17.33
N THR A 180 2.16 -3.69 -18.42
CA THR A 180 3.44 -3.38 -19.04
C THR A 180 4.14 -2.24 -18.29
N PRO A 181 5.49 -2.14 -18.36
CA PRO A 181 6.21 -1.02 -17.74
C PRO A 181 5.70 0.37 -18.17
N THR A 182 5.21 0.49 -19.41
CA THR A 182 4.67 1.74 -19.97
C THR A 182 3.29 2.13 -19.46
N GLU A 183 2.54 1.20 -18.85
CA GLU A 183 1.22 1.48 -18.25
C GLU A 183 1.30 2.01 -16.82
N LEU A 184 2.48 2.00 -16.21
CA LEU A 184 2.72 2.49 -14.85
C LEU A 184 3.43 3.85 -14.78
N GLU A 185 3.66 4.51 -15.92
CA GLU A 185 4.27 5.86 -15.99
C GLU A 185 3.28 6.98 -15.64
#